data_33744f180dc3c1eeb6820da672cdbeba
#
_entry.id   33744f180dc3c1eeb6820da672cdbeba
#
_cell.length_a   1.000
_cell.length_b   1.000
_cell.length_c   1.000
_cell.angle_alpha   90.00
_cell.angle_beta   90.00
_cell.angle_gamma   90.00
#
_symmetry.space_group_name_H-M   'P 1'
#
loop_
_entity.id
_entity.type
_entity.pdbx_description
1 polymer ?
#
loop_
_entity_poly.entity_id
_entity_poly.type
_entity_poly.pdbx_seq_one_letter_code
_entity_poly.pdbx_strand_id
1 'polypeptide(L)'
;MKNRIRKLLSCLIAAVLLCGAFVPCLAMAAGESVPIVYVPGFMSTDLYLDTTDPDKGLAWPPATEDILNVVKGAVPALARYAVDRNADKLCDAVIPLVNAMFDAVELDAEGNPKGNTGVIFSYPPEGMVKKGGVYIFHYDWRIDPLEIAAQLNDFVEYIRQSAGSDKVSIECHSLGGVITLTYLTKYGLDKVKNVVFNSTAIFGESFNGGLLSGEMKLSGDAIVKYMRYAFNSVDAKALLNGIFEILGKAGLLDLISDRGNKLLADLSPRAVPESVAPLFAGWLTIWSMIPDEFIDGAMQYIFEDVWPDGSHDGLKAKIEAFNAEIRPHKTEKLLALNDAANVFVIARYGWSSIPVTPYYKNQSDGTIDLKYASFGATVADYGETLSDEALANAEEAYLSPDKSIDASTCLFPEQTWFVRNLPHSEHNGGIDALVDTLVRAEGQETVASLSGYSRFMVSEGGALNADPGPAAKQTLLDRIRAFFQKIIDFFKNLFKR
;
A
#
# COMPACT_ATOMS: atom_id res chain seq x y z
N MET A 1 -33.81 -1.68 -0.85
CA MET A 1 -32.91 -0.93 0.02
C MET A 1 -31.96 -1.86 0.82
N LYS A 2 -32.43 -2.90 1.53
CA LYS A 2 -31.57 -3.85 2.29
C LYS A 2 -30.43 -4.51 1.48
N ASN A 3 -30.64 -4.89 0.24
CA ASN A 3 -29.61 -5.55 -0.59
C ASN A 3 -28.52 -4.58 -1.11
N ARG A 4 -28.80 -3.29 -1.21
CA ARG A 4 -27.82 -2.29 -1.66
C ARG A 4 -26.88 -1.86 -0.53
N ILE A 5 -27.38 -1.78 0.70
CA ILE A 5 -26.56 -1.47 1.90
C ILE A 5 -25.64 -2.66 2.22
N ARG A 6 -26.12 -3.92 2.06
CA ARG A 6 -25.27 -5.11 2.20
C ARG A 6 -24.12 -5.13 1.20
N LYS A 7 -24.35 -4.76 -0.07
CA LYS A 7 -23.29 -4.66 -1.08
C LYS A 7 -22.29 -3.53 -0.78
N LEU A 8 -22.74 -2.39 -0.26
CA LEU A 8 -21.87 -1.27 0.11
C LEU A 8 -20.94 -1.61 1.30
N LEU A 9 -21.47 -2.24 2.36
CA LEU A 9 -20.63 -2.67 3.50
C LEU A 9 -19.65 -3.79 3.09
N SER A 10 -20.09 -4.76 2.28
CA SER A 10 -19.21 -5.80 1.76
C SER A 10 -18.09 -5.24 0.88
N CYS A 11 -18.37 -4.19 0.10
CA CYS A 11 -17.35 -3.52 -0.72
C CYS A 11 -16.37 -2.71 0.13
N LEU A 12 -16.80 -2.10 1.25
CA LEU A 12 -15.91 -1.34 2.13
C LEU A 12 -14.93 -2.26 2.87
N ILE A 13 -15.40 -3.39 3.38
CA ILE A 13 -14.56 -4.39 4.05
C ILE A 13 -13.69 -5.13 3.01
N ALA A 14 -14.25 -5.46 1.84
CA ALA A 14 -13.49 -6.07 0.74
C ALA A 14 -12.41 -5.14 0.16
N ALA A 15 -12.64 -3.82 0.11
CA ALA A 15 -11.63 -2.86 -0.37
C ALA A 15 -10.43 -2.75 0.57
N VAL A 16 -10.63 -2.97 1.88
CA VAL A 16 -9.53 -3.05 2.86
C VAL A 16 -8.84 -4.42 2.84
N LEU A 17 -9.56 -5.50 2.43
CA LEU A 17 -9.08 -6.87 2.48
C LEU A 17 -8.62 -7.43 1.10
N LEU A 18 -8.94 -6.78 -0.02
CA LEU A 18 -8.63 -7.27 -1.39
C LEU A 18 -7.33 -6.70 -1.98
N CYS A 19 -6.39 -6.25 -1.16
CA CYS A 19 -5.06 -5.85 -1.63
C CYS A 19 -4.11 -7.04 -1.93
N GLY A 20 -4.59 -8.25 -1.96
CA GLY A 20 -3.74 -9.41 -2.18
C GLY A 20 -4.29 -10.37 -3.21
N ALA A 21 -3.59 -10.52 -4.30
CA ALA A 21 -3.38 -11.64 -5.20
C ALA A 21 -3.76 -11.39 -6.66
N PHE A 22 -2.81 -10.86 -7.43
CA PHE A 22 -2.65 -11.25 -8.83
C PHE A 22 -1.15 -11.31 -9.16
N VAL A 23 -0.68 -12.50 -9.51
CA VAL A 23 0.67 -12.70 -10.05
C VAL A 23 0.58 -12.57 -11.56
N PRO A 24 1.21 -11.58 -12.20
CA PRO A 24 1.24 -11.51 -13.65
C PRO A 24 2.19 -12.57 -14.22
N CYS A 25 1.72 -13.34 -15.18
CA CYS A 25 2.55 -14.24 -15.96
C CYS A 25 3.24 -13.43 -17.08
N LEU A 26 4.48 -13.04 -16.85
CA LEU A 26 5.29 -12.30 -17.82
C LEU A 26 5.85 -13.22 -18.89
N ALA A 27 5.56 -12.94 -20.18
CA ALA A 27 6.12 -13.62 -21.34
C ALA A 27 7.49 -13.00 -21.68
N MET A 28 8.48 -13.85 -21.91
CA MET A 28 9.91 -13.54 -21.98
C MET A 28 10.38 -13.09 -23.37
N ALA A 29 11.22 -12.06 -23.39
CA ALA A 29 12.18 -11.81 -24.47
C ALA A 29 13.58 -12.29 -24.02
N ALA A 30 14.30 -13.01 -24.88
CA ALA A 30 15.58 -13.64 -24.55
C ALA A 30 16.75 -12.70 -24.84
N GLY A 31 17.40 -12.22 -23.78
CA GLY A 31 18.75 -11.66 -23.75
C GLY A 31 19.54 -12.32 -22.62
N GLU A 32 20.85 -12.19 -22.56
CA GLU A 32 21.70 -12.69 -21.45
C GLU A 32 21.41 -11.93 -20.13
N SER A 33 20.15 -11.89 -19.72
CA SER A 33 19.71 -11.20 -18.53
C SER A 33 19.95 -12.05 -17.28
N VAL A 34 20.35 -11.43 -16.18
CA VAL A 34 20.43 -12.07 -14.86
C VAL A 34 19.04 -12.53 -14.40
N PRO A 35 18.92 -13.52 -13.50
CA PRO A 35 17.63 -13.90 -12.94
C PRO A 35 17.03 -12.72 -12.14
N ILE A 36 15.71 -12.65 -12.12
CA ILE A 36 14.93 -11.60 -11.44
C ILE A 36 14.30 -12.19 -10.20
N VAL A 37 14.47 -11.51 -9.07
CA VAL A 37 13.77 -11.80 -7.82
C VAL A 37 12.69 -10.74 -7.61
N TYR A 38 11.43 -11.17 -7.53
CA TYR A 38 10.32 -10.31 -7.18
C TYR A 38 10.04 -10.41 -5.67
N VAL A 39 10.11 -9.27 -4.98
CA VAL A 39 9.82 -9.14 -3.55
C VAL A 39 8.47 -8.42 -3.40
N PRO A 40 7.38 -9.14 -3.13
CA PRO A 40 6.03 -8.58 -3.09
C PRO A 40 5.78 -7.72 -1.85
N GLY A 41 4.62 -7.07 -1.82
CA GLY A 41 4.19 -6.20 -0.72
C GLY A 41 3.54 -6.93 0.45
N PHE A 42 3.02 -6.13 1.39
CA PHE A 42 2.29 -6.56 2.56
C PHE A 42 1.04 -7.38 2.16
N MET A 43 0.75 -8.45 2.89
CA MET A 43 -0.39 -9.34 2.66
C MET A 43 -0.41 -10.07 1.29
N SER A 44 0.68 -10.04 0.53
CA SER A 44 0.74 -10.64 -0.83
C SER A 44 1.10 -12.12 -0.84
N THR A 45 1.40 -12.71 0.31
CA THR A 45 1.71 -14.14 0.45
C THR A 45 0.66 -14.80 1.33
N ASP A 46 0.19 -15.97 0.89
CA ASP A 46 -0.73 -16.78 1.69
C ASP A 46 -0.04 -17.28 2.96
N LEU A 47 -0.74 -17.20 4.09
CA LEU A 47 -0.32 -17.80 5.34
C LEU A 47 -1.17 -19.02 5.63
N TYR A 48 -0.52 -20.11 6.02
CA TYR A 48 -1.18 -21.36 6.37
C TYR A 48 -1.44 -21.42 7.88
N LEU A 49 -2.55 -22.06 8.26
CA LEU A 49 -2.87 -22.35 9.67
C LEU A 49 -1.82 -23.27 10.31
N ASP A 50 -1.23 -24.15 9.51
CA ASP A 50 -0.13 -25.01 9.92
C ASP A 50 0.77 -25.30 8.73
N THR A 51 2.02 -24.80 8.77
CA THR A 51 3.00 -25.00 7.70
C THR A 51 3.46 -26.46 7.56
N THR A 52 3.19 -27.31 8.56
CA THR A 52 3.47 -28.75 8.53
C THR A 52 2.30 -29.59 8.01
N ASP A 53 1.12 -29.02 7.93
CA ASP A 53 -0.11 -29.64 7.45
C ASP A 53 -0.97 -28.65 6.65
N PRO A 54 -0.66 -28.43 5.36
CA PRO A 54 -1.36 -27.48 4.50
C PRO A 54 -2.86 -27.74 4.34
N ASP A 55 -3.29 -28.99 4.57
CA ASP A 55 -4.71 -29.38 4.43
C ASP A 55 -5.60 -28.75 5.52
N LYS A 56 -5.01 -28.21 6.59
CA LYS A 56 -5.74 -27.40 7.58
C LYS A 56 -6.27 -26.07 7.04
N GLY A 57 -5.77 -25.62 5.88
CA GLY A 57 -6.21 -24.42 5.20
C GLY A 57 -5.38 -23.17 5.50
N LEU A 58 -5.91 -22.02 5.08
CA LEU A 58 -5.21 -20.74 5.16
C LEU A 58 -5.60 -19.99 6.44
N ALA A 59 -4.59 -19.34 7.05
CA ALA A 59 -4.76 -18.29 8.04
C ALA A 59 -4.99 -16.93 7.34
N TRP A 60 -4.39 -16.74 6.16
CA TRP A 60 -4.56 -15.56 5.30
C TRP A 60 -4.58 -15.97 3.83
N PRO A 61 -5.49 -15.44 3.00
CA PRO A 61 -6.61 -14.54 3.37
C PRO A 61 -7.70 -15.24 4.20
N PRO A 62 -8.45 -14.49 5.02
CA PRO A 62 -9.54 -15.05 5.82
C PRO A 62 -10.64 -15.60 4.92
N ALA A 63 -11.34 -16.65 5.37
CA ALA A 63 -12.44 -17.21 4.63
C ALA A 63 -13.59 -16.20 4.48
N THR A 64 -14.27 -16.23 3.32
CA THR A 64 -15.43 -15.35 3.07
C THR A 64 -16.51 -15.47 4.16
N GLU A 65 -16.63 -16.64 4.77
CA GLU A 65 -17.59 -16.89 5.85
C GLU A 65 -17.24 -16.11 7.11
N ASP A 66 -15.96 -15.98 7.47
CA ASP A 66 -15.49 -15.21 8.64
C ASP A 66 -15.79 -13.73 8.47
N ILE A 67 -15.51 -13.18 7.29
CA ILE A 67 -15.87 -11.81 6.93
C ILE A 67 -17.39 -11.59 7.06
N LEU A 68 -18.20 -12.53 6.54
CA LEU A 68 -19.65 -12.44 6.64
C LEU A 68 -20.16 -12.54 8.08
N ASN A 69 -19.49 -13.29 8.93
CA ASN A 69 -19.84 -13.42 10.35
C ASN A 69 -19.57 -12.12 11.12
N VAL A 70 -18.42 -11.47 10.87
CA VAL A 70 -18.13 -10.12 11.40
C VAL A 70 -19.22 -9.14 10.97
N VAL A 71 -19.56 -9.09 9.68
CA VAL A 71 -20.59 -8.18 9.15
C VAL A 71 -21.98 -8.46 9.76
N LYS A 72 -22.36 -9.72 9.86
CA LYS A 72 -23.66 -10.12 10.44
C LYS A 72 -23.78 -9.73 11.93
N GLY A 73 -22.67 -9.83 12.68
CA GLY A 73 -22.64 -9.44 14.10
C GLY A 73 -22.55 -7.92 14.30
N ALA A 74 -21.69 -7.24 13.51
CA ALA A 74 -21.47 -5.80 13.65
C ALA A 74 -22.70 -4.95 13.27
N VAL A 75 -23.45 -5.30 12.23
CA VAL A 75 -24.59 -4.51 11.75
C VAL A 75 -25.69 -4.34 12.81
N PRO A 76 -26.17 -5.41 13.49
CA PRO A 76 -27.15 -5.27 14.58
C PRO A 76 -26.60 -4.51 15.79
N ALA A 77 -25.31 -4.70 16.12
CA ALA A 77 -24.63 -4.02 17.22
C ALA A 77 -24.53 -2.52 16.98
N LEU A 78 -24.14 -2.09 15.79
CA LEU A 78 -24.13 -0.69 15.36
C LEU A 78 -25.55 -0.07 15.37
N ALA A 79 -26.56 -0.81 14.92
CA ALA A 79 -27.94 -0.35 14.96
C ALA A 79 -28.43 -0.14 16.40
N ARG A 80 -28.02 -0.99 17.35
CA ARG A 80 -28.32 -0.84 18.76
C ARG A 80 -27.58 0.36 19.35
N TYR A 81 -26.28 0.50 19.08
CA TYR A 81 -25.49 1.65 19.51
C TYR A 81 -26.09 2.97 19.01
N ALA A 82 -26.64 3.02 17.79
CA ALA A 82 -27.31 4.21 17.27
C ALA A 82 -28.47 4.69 18.17
N VAL A 83 -29.07 3.79 18.98
CA VAL A 83 -30.19 4.05 19.89
C VAL A 83 -29.70 4.31 21.31
N ASP A 84 -28.92 3.38 21.90
CA ASP A 84 -28.57 3.40 23.32
C ASP A 84 -27.25 4.11 23.65
N ARG A 85 -26.40 4.37 22.60
CA ARG A 85 -25.09 5.01 22.75
C ARG A 85 -24.16 4.30 23.73
N ASN A 86 -24.33 3.00 23.89
CA ASN A 86 -23.51 2.20 24.77
C ASN A 86 -22.34 1.58 24.01
N ALA A 87 -21.15 2.18 24.16
CA ALA A 87 -19.92 1.77 23.51
C ALA A 87 -19.44 0.39 23.99
N ASP A 88 -19.59 0.08 25.29
CA ASP A 88 -19.18 -1.21 25.84
C ASP A 88 -19.94 -2.37 25.21
N LYS A 89 -21.26 -2.24 25.07
CA LYS A 89 -22.06 -3.27 24.39
C LYS A 89 -21.69 -3.44 22.93
N LEU A 90 -21.27 -2.37 22.25
CA LEU A 90 -20.79 -2.45 20.89
C LEU A 90 -19.43 -3.17 20.83
N CYS A 91 -18.49 -2.83 21.71
CA CYS A 91 -17.23 -3.51 21.87
C CYS A 91 -17.42 -5.00 22.18
N ASP A 92 -18.27 -5.33 23.17
CA ASP A 92 -18.58 -6.73 23.55
C ASP A 92 -19.13 -7.56 22.37
N ALA A 93 -19.83 -6.92 21.45
CA ALA A 93 -20.42 -7.60 20.30
C ALA A 93 -19.47 -7.72 19.11
N VAL A 94 -18.54 -6.77 18.91
CA VAL A 94 -17.74 -6.66 17.67
C VAL A 94 -16.30 -7.14 17.87
N ILE A 95 -15.64 -6.77 18.97
CA ILE A 95 -14.25 -7.13 19.22
C ILE A 95 -14.01 -8.64 19.14
N PRO A 96 -14.81 -9.52 19.79
CA PRO A 96 -14.58 -10.95 19.70
C PRO A 96 -14.71 -11.52 18.29
N LEU A 97 -15.56 -10.91 17.44
CA LEU A 97 -15.73 -11.34 16.04
C LEU A 97 -14.53 -10.95 15.18
N VAL A 98 -14.00 -9.74 15.40
CA VAL A 98 -12.81 -9.26 14.69
C VAL A 98 -11.59 -10.08 15.12
N ASN A 99 -11.38 -10.24 16.43
CA ASN A 99 -10.26 -11.01 16.95
C ASN A 99 -10.31 -12.47 16.48
N ALA A 100 -11.47 -13.12 16.50
CA ALA A 100 -11.61 -14.49 16.01
C ALA A 100 -11.26 -14.64 14.51
N MET A 101 -11.55 -13.62 13.70
CA MET A 101 -11.20 -13.62 12.27
C MET A 101 -9.67 -13.53 12.05
N PHE A 102 -8.97 -12.83 12.94
CA PHE A 102 -7.54 -12.55 12.81
C PHE A 102 -6.65 -13.36 13.78
N ASP A 103 -7.21 -14.16 14.70
CA ASP A 103 -6.47 -14.88 15.74
C ASP A 103 -5.28 -15.68 15.17
N ALA A 104 -5.49 -16.36 14.05
CA ALA A 104 -4.46 -17.16 13.40
C ALA A 104 -3.31 -16.32 12.80
N VAL A 105 -3.51 -15.03 12.55
CA VAL A 105 -2.48 -14.14 11.98
C VAL A 105 -1.89 -13.18 13.01
N GLU A 106 -2.34 -13.21 14.26
CA GLU A 106 -1.68 -12.50 15.34
C GLU A 106 -0.30 -13.11 15.63
N LEU A 107 0.62 -12.30 16.11
CA LEU A 107 1.88 -12.72 16.70
C LEU A 107 1.76 -12.77 18.22
N ASP A 108 2.67 -13.48 18.87
CA ASP A 108 2.79 -13.47 20.34
C ASP A 108 3.45 -12.16 20.84
N ALA A 109 3.57 -12.01 22.14
CA ALA A 109 4.14 -10.83 22.78
C ALA A 109 5.63 -10.62 22.47
N GLU A 110 6.31 -11.63 22.00
CA GLU A 110 7.70 -11.60 21.52
C GLU A 110 7.80 -11.33 20.01
N GLY A 111 6.65 -11.18 19.31
CA GLY A 111 6.58 -10.95 17.87
C GLY A 111 6.91 -12.20 17.04
N ASN A 112 6.53 -13.40 17.52
CA ASN A 112 6.66 -14.63 16.78
C ASN A 112 5.30 -15.18 16.37
N PRO A 113 5.20 -15.97 15.27
CA PRO A 113 3.96 -16.62 14.88
C PRO A 113 3.40 -17.54 15.98
N LYS A 114 2.09 -17.50 16.21
CA LYS A 114 1.42 -18.41 17.11
C LYS A 114 1.38 -19.83 16.51
N GLY A 115 1.92 -20.79 17.23
CA GLY A 115 1.97 -22.20 16.77
C GLY A 115 2.81 -22.38 15.51
N ASN A 116 2.25 -23.07 14.52
CA ASN A 116 2.91 -23.34 13.23
C ASN A 116 2.35 -22.46 12.10
N THR A 117 1.67 -21.34 12.41
CA THR A 117 1.15 -20.45 11.38
C THR A 117 2.26 -19.73 10.62
N GLY A 118 2.16 -19.67 9.30
CA GLY A 118 3.18 -18.98 8.51
C GLY A 118 3.13 -19.32 7.03
N VAL A 119 4.22 -19.01 6.34
CA VAL A 119 4.41 -19.30 4.92
C VAL A 119 5.02 -20.69 4.73
N ILE A 120 4.53 -21.45 3.78
CA ILE A 120 5.23 -22.64 3.29
C ILE A 120 6.28 -22.14 2.29
N PHE A 121 7.48 -21.97 2.79
CA PHE A 121 8.60 -21.50 1.98
C PHE A 121 9.08 -22.64 1.06
N SER A 122 9.22 -22.34 -0.23
CA SER A 122 9.72 -23.29 -1.21
C SER A 122 10.66 -22.61 -2.20
N TYR A 123 11.77 -23.29 -2.49
CA TYR A 123 12.65 -22.90 -3.59
C TYR A 123 12.11 -23.49 -4.91
N PRO A 124 12.23 -22.76 -6.03
CA PRO A 124 11.95 -23.35 -7.32
C PRO A 124 12.94 -24.51 -7.57
N PRO A 125 12.49 -25.60 -8.25
CA PRO A 125 13.39 -26.72 -8.55
C PRO A 125 14.65 -26.25 -9.29
N GLU A 126 15.83 -26.73 -8.87
CA GLU A 126 17.14 -26.27 -9.36
C GLU A 126 17.22 -26.29 -10.89
N GLY A 127 16.80 -27.34 -11.55
CA GLY A 127 16.77 -27.45 -13.01
C GLY A 127 15.80 -26.50 -13.75
N MET A 128 14.95 -25.76 -13.04
CA MET A 128 14.04 -24.77 -13.59
C MET A 128 14.55 -23.34 -13.43
N VAL A 129 15.58 -23.13 -12.61
CA VAL A 129 16.17 -21.80 -12.40
C VAL A 129 17.12 -21.48 -13.56
N LYS A 130 16.88 -20.32 -14.21
CA LYS A 130 17.66 -19.88 -15.38
C LYS A 130 17.83 -18.38 -15.41
N LYS A 131 18.83 -17.90 -16.11
CA LYS A 131 19.01 -16.48 -16.45
C LYS A 131 17.73 -15.94 -17.12
N GLY A 132 17.34 -14.71 -16.78
CA GLY A 132 16.13 -14.07 -17.29
C GLY A 132 14.80 -14.58 -16.73
N GLY A 133 14.80 -15.65 -15.92
CA GLY A 133 13.61 -16.13 -15.21
C GLY A 133 13.23 -15.18 -14.09
N VAL A 134 11.92 -15.13 -13.75
CA VAL A 134 11.36 -14.37 -12.62
C VAL A 134 11.00 -15.35 -11.52
N TYR A 135 11.43 -15.05 -10.29
CA TYR A 135 11.25 -15.90 -9.11
C TYR A 135 10.69 -15.06 -7.97
N ILE A 136 9.54 -15.47 -7.47
CA ILE A 136 8.84 -14.75 -6.40
C ILE A 136 9.39 -15.21 -5.06
N PHE A 137 9.80 -14.24 -4.23
CA PHE A 137 10.17 -14.48 -2.85
C PHE A 137 8.92 -14.42 -1.98
N HIS A 138 8.38 -15.57 -1.60
CA HIS A 138 7.26 -15.68 -0.66
C HIS A 138 7.79 -15.62 0.76
N TYR A 139 7.23 -14.75 1.60
CA TYR A 139 7.66 -14.56 2.98
C TYR A 139 6.50 -14.27 3.91
N ASP A 140 6.69 -14.52 5.20
CA ASP A 140 5.74 -14.14 6.24
C ASP A 140 5.83 -12.62 6.48
N TRP A 141 4.85 -11.90 5.97
CA TRP A 141 4.80 -10.46 6.01
C TRP A 141 4.48 -9.87 7.39
N ARG A 142 4.34 -10.68 8.44
CA ARG A 142 4.07 -10.24 9.82
C ARG A 142 5.34 -10.08 10.65
N ILE A 143 6.35 -10.93 10.42
CA ILE A 143 7.51 -11.11 11.29
C ILE A 143 8.57 -10.02 11.12
N ASP A 144 9.68 -10.17 11.86
CA ASP A 144 10.80 -9.22 11.87
C ASP A 144 11.39 -9.01 10.46
N PRO A 145 11.44 -7.77 9.95
CA PRO A 145 12.08 -7.46 8.68
C PRO A 145 13.55 -7.88 8.60
N LEU A 146 14.28 -7.95 9.73
CA LEU A 146 15.66 -8.45 9.78
C LEU A 146 15.71 -9.95 9.49
N GLU A 147 14.76 -10.71 10.03
CA GLU A 147 14.62 -12.13 9.75
C GLU A 147 14.21 -12.39 8.30
N ILE A 148 13.22 -11.64 7.78
CA ILE A 148 12.81 -11.75 6.38
C ILE A 148 13.97 -11.41 5.43
N ALA A 149 14.80 -10.43 5.76
CA ALA A 149 15.98 -10.09 4.97
C ALA A 149 17.04 -11.20 4.95
N ALA A 150 17.17 -11.96 6.04
CA ALA A 150 18.03 -13.15 6.07
C ALA A 150 17.49 -14.24 5.13
N GLN A 151 16.18 -14.51 5.16
CA GLN A 151 15.54 -15.44 4.24
C GLN A 151 15.68 -14.99 2.79
N LEU A 152 15.56 -13.68 2.50
CA LEU A 152 15.78 -13.13 1.16
C LEU A 152 17.23 -13.31 0.70
N ASN A 153 18.22 -13.15 1.59
CA ASN A 153 19.61 -13.43 1.25
C ASN A 153 19.81 -14.88 0.81
N ASP A 154 19.26 -15.83 1.54
CA ASP A 154 19.37 -17.25 1.20
C ASP A 154 18.67 -17.57 -0.11
N PHE A 155 17.52 -16.93 -0.36
CA PHE A 155 16.79 -17.07 -1.62
C PHE A 155 17.57 -16.49 -2.80
N VAL A 156 18.12 -15.29 -2.67
CA VAL A 156 18.97 -14.65 -3.70
C VAL A 156 20.18 -15.53 -4.00
N GLU A 157 20.86 -16.06 -2.98
CA GLU A 157 22.01 -16.96 -3.17
C GLU A 157 21.62 -18.23 -3.93
N TYR A 158 20.50 -18.84 -3.56
CA TYR A 158 20.00 -20.02 -4.25
C TYR A 158 19.69 -19.74 -5.72
N ILE A 159 18.95 -18.67 -6.01
CA ILE A 159 18.56 -18.29 -7.38
C ILE A 159 19.81 -17.98 -8.22
N ARG A 160 20.75 -17.22 -7.67
CA ARG A 160 21.99 -16.83 -8.34
C ARG A 160 22.84 -18.06 -8.70
N GLN A 161 23.07 -18.94 -7.75
CA GLN A 161 23.86 -20.15 -7.94
C GLN A 161 23.19 -21.13 -8.91
N SER A 162 21.90 -21.38 -8.75
CA SER A 162 21.14 -22.30 -9.62
C SER A 162 21.03 -21.79 -11.07
N ALA A 163 21.01 -20.47 -11.28
CA ALA A 163 21.03 -19.86 -12.62
C ALA A 163 22.44 -19.78 -13.24
N GLY A 164 23.51 -20.06 -12.48
CA GLY A 164 24.88 -19.81 -12.92
C GLY A 164 25.13 -18.33 -13.21
N SER A 165 24.63 -17.43 -12.35
CA SER A 165 24.73 -15.98 -12.50
C SER A 165 25.48 -15.37 -11.32
N ASP A 166 26.32 -14.35 -11.58
CA ASP A 166 27.02 -13.63 -10.52
C ASP A 166 26.12 -12.64 -9.79
N LYS A 167 25.04 -12.17 -10.44
CA LYS A 167 24.09 -11.19 -9.92
C LYS A 167 22.64 -11.60 -10.17
N VAL A 168 21.72 -10.98 -9.45
CA VAL A 168 20.28 -10.96 -9.74
C VAL A 168 19.83 -9.53 -10.02
N SER A 169 18.68 -9.34 -10.65
CA SER A 169 17.93 -8.09 -10.57
C SER A 169 16.79 -8.26 -9.56
N ILE A 170 16.42 -7.18 -8.88
CA ILE A 170 15.32 -7.19 -7.91
C ILE A 170 14.22 -6.23 -8.37
N GLU A 171 13.03 -6.73 -8.47
CA GLU A 171 11.80 -5.94 -8.48
C GLU A 171 11.18 -6.01 -7.08
N CYS A 172 10.86 -4.88 -6.48
CA CYS A 172 10.19 -4.84 -5.18
C CYS A 172 9.00 -3.87 -5.19
N HIS A 173 7.93 -4.27 -4.53
CA HIS A 173 6.70 -3.50 -4.43
C HIS A 173 6.33 -3.27 -2.97
N SER A 174 5.89 -2.03 -2.61
CA SER A 174 5.34 -1.74 -1.30
C SER A 174 6.32 -2.09 -0.15
N LEU A 175 5.90 -2.91 0.83
CA LEU A 175 6.74 -3.48 1.89
C LEU A 175 7.97 -4.19 1.32
N GLY A 176 7.87 -4.81 0.15
CA GLY A 176 9.00 -5.48 -0.50
C GLY A 176 10.22 -4.58 -0.69
N GLY A 177 10.01 -3.25 -0.83
CA GLY A 177 11.11 -2.28 -0.86
C GLY A 177 11.84 -2.17 0.46
N VAL A 178 11.12 -2.18 1.59
CA VAL A 178 11.73 -2.18 2.94
C VAL A 178 12.56 -3.44 3.16
N ILE A 179 12.00 -4.60 2.81
CA ILE A 179 12.69 -5.90 2.92
C ILE A 179 13.95 -5.92 2.03
N THR A 180 13.84 -5.42 0.78
CA THR A 180 14.98 -5.32 -0.13
C THR A 180 16.07 -4.40 0.43
N LEU A 181 15.72 -3.22 0.94
CA LEU A 181 16.68 -2.30 1.54
C LEU A 181 17.33 -2.91 2.79
N THR A 182 16.56 -3.61 3.63
CA THR A 182 17.07 -4.32 4.80
C THR A 182 18.09 -5.40 4.39
N TYR A 183 17.77 -6.20 3.38
CA TYR A 183 18.68 -7.18 2.78
C TYR A 183 19.96 -6.51 2.29
N LEU A 184 19.86 -5.46 1.48
CA LEU A 184 21.02 -4.75 0.94
C LEU A 184 21.88 -4.10 2.04
N THR A 185 21.27 -3.67 3.13
CA THR A 185 21.98 -3.09 4.27
C THR A 185 22.78 -4.13 5.03
N LYS A 186 22.21 -5.31 5.24
CA LYS A 186 22.81 -6.39 6.04
C LYS A 186 23.79 -7.27 5.25
N TYR A 187 23.54 -7.51 3.96
CA TYR A 187 24.23 -8.54 3.17
C TYR A 187 25.02 -7.99 1.99
N GLY A 188 25.04 -6.66 1.78
CA GLY A 188 25.84 -5.98 0.78
C GLY A 188 25.16 -5.80 -0.58
N LEU A 189 25.83 -5.09 -1.50
CA LEU A 189 25.29 -4.59 -2.76
C LEU A 189 25.81 -5.33 -4.00
N ASP A 190 26.85 -6.15 -3.84
CA ASP A 190 27.65 -6.73 -4.91
C ASP A 190 26.90 -7.79 -5.75
N LYS A 191 25.82 -8.37 -5.18
CA LYS A 191 25.04 -9.43 -5.84
C LYS A 191 23.88 -8.91 -6.70
N VAL A 192 23.72 -7.60 -6.80
CA VAL A 192 22.57 -7.00 -7.48
C VAL A 192 23.02 -6.22 -8.71
N LYS A 193 22.30 -6.39 -9.84
CA LYS A 193 22.50 -5.65 -11.08
C LYS A 193 21.56 -4.46 -11.17
N ASN A 194 20.26 -4.71 -11.06
CA ASN A 194 19.20 -3.70 -11.16
C ASN A 194 18.27 -3.81 -9.95
N VAL A 195 17.77 -2.69 -9.43
CA VAL A 195 16.69 -2.65 -8.47
C VAL A 195 15.61 -1.70 -8.96
N VAL A 196 14.38 -2.20 -9.07
CA VAL A 196 13.18 -1.41 -9.39
C VAL A 196 12.32 -1.29 -8.13
N PHE A 197 12.28 -0.08 -7.57
CA PHE A 197 11.43 0.28 -6.44
C PHE A 197 10.08 0.77 -6.96
N ASN A 198 9.06 -0.09 -6.92
CA ASN A 198 7.73 0.17 -7.45
C ASN A 198 6.76 0.50 -6.31
N SER A 199 6.45 1.78 -6.11
CA SER A 199 5.58 2.27 -5.01
C SER A 199 5.95 1.67 -3.65
N THR A 200 7.19 1.84 -3.22
CA THR A 200 7.72 1.20 -2.02
C THR A 200 7.56 2.06 -0.77
N ALA A 201 7.42 1.41 0.39
CA ALA A 201 7.23 2.04 1.69
C ALA A 201 8.53 2.28 2.46
N ILE A 202 9.69 2.41 1.78
CA ILE A 202 11.01 2.56 2.43
C ILE A 202 11.05 3.75 3.39
N PHE A 203 10.48 4.88 2.99
CA PHE A 203 10.39 6.08 3.83
C PHE A 203 9.11 6.15 4.65
N GLY A 204 8.28 5.12 4.56
CA GLY A 204 7.09 4.96 5.36
C GLY A 204 5.78 5.22 4.62
N GLU A 205 4.72 5.29 5.41
CA GLU A 205 3.36 5.53 4.99
C GLU A 205 2.61 6.20 6.16
N SER A 206 1.94 7.32 5.90
CA SER A 206 1.37 8.17 6.97
C SER A 206 0.20 7.53 7.70
N PHE A 207 -0.52 6.59 7.08
CA PHE A 207 -1.64 5.92 7.74
C PHE A 207 -1.15 5.09 8.94
N ASN A 208 -0.10 4.25 8.73
CA ASN A 208 0.46 3.44 9.81
C ASN A 208 1.06 4.34 10.90
N GLY A 209 1.76 5.41 10.52
CA GLY A 209 2.29 6.39 11.47
C GLY A 209 1.18 6.99 12.34
N GLY A 210 0.14 7.53 11.73
CA GLY A 210 -0.98 8.14 12.44
C GLY A 210 -1.78 7.13 13.26
N LEU A 211 -2.01 5.92 12.75
CA LEU A 211 -2.73 4.87 13.47
C LEU A 211 -2.00 4.47 14.76
N LEU A 212 -0.70 4.17 14.66
CA LEU A 212 0.10 3.73 15.80
C LEU A 212 0.53 4.87 16.74
N SER A 213 0.35 6.15 16.34
CA SER A 213 0.45 7.31 17.22
C SER A 213 -0.88 7.71 17.86
N GLY A 214 -1.95 6.91 17.69
CA GLY A 214 -3.27 7.20 18.23
C GLY A 214 -4.03 8.33 17.53
N GLU A 215 -3.58 8.78 16.36
CA GLU A 215 -4.14 9.91 15.62
C GLU A 215 -5.29 9.50 14.70
N MET A 216 -6.21 8.67 15.20
CA MET A 216 -7.39 8.27 14.42
C MET A 216 -8.39 9.42 14.31
N LYS A 217 -8.75 9.76 13.08
CA LYS A 217 -9.71 10.84 12.81
C LYS A 217 -10.43 10.60 11.49
N LEU A 218 -11.76 10.61 11.53
CA LEU A 218 -12.61 10.56 10.35
C LEU A 218 -12.94 11.97 9.85
N SER A 219 -12.91 12.14 8.55
CA SER A 219 -13.39 13.34 7.85
C SER A 219 -14.35 12.93 6.74
N GLY A 220 -15.48 13.62 6.62
CA GLY A 220 -16.41 13.38 5.52
C GLY A 220 -15.77 13.67 4.15
N ASP A 221 -14.92 14.69 4.07
CA ASP A 221 -14.12 14.99 2.87
C ASP A 221 -13.14 13.84 2.55
N ALA A 222 -12.47 13.30 3.56
CA ALA A 222 -11.59 12.14 3.42
C ALA A 222 -12.34 10.92 2.86
N ILE A 223 -13.50 10.62 3.42
CA ILE A 223 -14.33 9.50 2.98
C ILE A 223 -14.73 9.68 1.51
N VAL A 224 -15.13 10.89 1.10
CA VAL A 224 -15.49 11.17 -0.30
C VAL A 224 -14.29 11.02 -1.24
N LYS A 225 -13.15 11.56 -0.86
CA LYS A 225 -11.92 11.45 -1.65
C LYS A 225 -11.50 9.99 -1.83
N TYR A 226 -11.52 9.23 -0.74
CA TYR A 226 -11.14 7.81 -0.76
C TYR A 226 -12.17 6.91 -1.47
N MET A 227 -13.46 7.25 -1.40
CA MET A 227 -14.50 6.54 -2.16
C MET A 227 -14.27 6.68 -3.68
N ARG A 228 -13.66 7.76 -4.16
CA ARG A 228 -13.25 7.88 -5.56
C ARG A 228 -12.19 6.85 -5.94
N TYR A 229 -11.28 6.53 -5.03
CA TYR A 229 -10.33 5.45 -5.20
C TYR A 229 -11.03 4.09 -5.19
N ALA A 230 -11.81 3.79 -4.17
CA ALA A 230 -12.49 2.50 -3.99
C ALA A 230 -13.46 2.15 -5.15
N PHE A 231 -14.01 3.18 -5.83
CA PHE A 231 -14.92 3.00 -6.98
C PHE A 231 -14.30 3.39 -8.32
N ASN A 232 -12.99 3.46 -8.41
CA ASN A 232 -12.30 3.85 -9.64
C ASN A 232 -12.62 2.92 -10.83
N SER A 233 -12.79 1.64 -10.59
CA SER A 233 -13.11 0.61 -11.58
C SER A 233 -14.60 0.46 -11.91
N VAL A 234 -15.48 1.27 -11.31
CA VAL A 234 -16.93 1.13 -11.48
C VAL A 234 -17.47 2.18 -12.44
N ASP A 235 -18.29 1.77 -13.42
CA ASP A 235 -18.99 2.65 -14.38
C ASP A 235 -19.84 3.76 -13.73
N ALA A 236 -20.12 3.64 -12.42
CA ALA A 236 -20.88 4.59 -11.62
C ALA A 236 -20.06 5.78 -11.08
N LYS A 237 -18.76 5.91 -11.40
CA LYS A 237 -17.86 6.96 -10.87
C LYS A 237 -18.43 8.38 -10.97
N ALA A 238 -19.02 8.74 -12.12
CA ALA A 238 -19.60 10.08 -12.33
C ALA A 238 -20.85 10.32 -11.47
N LEU A 239 -21.68 9.28 -11.31
CA LEU A 239 -22.90 9.33 -10.47
C LEU A 239 -22.54 9.47 -8.99
N LEU A 240 -21.58 8.69 -8.53
CA LEU A 240 -21.09 8.71 -7.14
C LEU A 240 -20.45 10.06 -6.79
N ASN A 241 -19.64 10.62 -7.69
CA ASN A 241 -19.06 11.94 -7.51
C ASN A 241 -20.15 13.02 -7.36
N GLY A 242 -21.19 12.98 -8.18
CA GLY A 242 -22.33 13.90 -8.07
C GLY A 242 -23.09 13.75 -6.75
N ILE A 243 -23.33 12.53 -6.30
CA ILE A 243 -24.00 12.25 -5.01
C ILE A 243 -23.14 12.79 -3.85
N PHE A 244 -21.84 12.52 -3.82
CA PHE A 244 -20.97 13.00 -2.76
C PHE A 244 -20.81 14.51 -2.74
N GLU A 245 -20.81 15.17 -3.89
CA GLU A 245 -20.81 16.64 -3.97
C GLU A 245 -22.10 17.23 -3.36
N ILE A 246 -23.25 16.62 -3.63
CA ILE A 246 -24.54 17.03 -3.04
C ILE A 246 -24.53 16.83 -1.52
N LEU A 247 -24.05 15.68 -1.04
CA LEU A 247 -23.96 15.36 0.38
C LEU A 247 -23.02 16.33 1.13
N GLY A 248 -21.89 16.72 0.50
CA GLY A 248 -20.98 17.71 1.05
C GLY A 248 -21.61 19.08 1.18
N LYS A 249 -22.24 19.58 0.10
CA LYS A 249 -22.94 20.88 0.11
C LYS A 249 -24.11 20.93 1.09
N ALA A 250 -24.73 19.79 1.40
CA ALA A 250 -25.81 19.69 2.37
C ALA A 250 -25.35 19.60 3.84
N GLY A 251 -24.03 19.65 4.12
CA GLY A 251 -23.48 19.49 5.48
C GLY A 251 -23.60 18.08 6.06
N LEU A 252 -24.03 17.10 5.26
CA LEU A 252 -24.19 15.72 5.72
C LEU A 252 -22.85 15.03 5.95
N LEU A 253 -21.81 15.44 5.26
CA LEU A 253 -20.45 14.91 5.45
C LEU A 253 -19.85 15.37 6.78
N ASP A 254 -20.10 16.60 7.21
CA ASP A 254 -19.69 17.11 8.51
C ASP A 254 -20.38 16.33 9.63
N LEU A 255 -21.68 16.08 9.47
CA LEU A 255 -22.45 15.27 10.42
C LEU A 255 -21.92 13.82 10.51
N ILE A 256 -21.49 13.23 9.40
CA ILE A 256 -20.86 11.89 9.39
C ILE A 256 -19.51 11.95 10.08
N SER A 257 -18.70 13.00 9.85
CA SER A 257 -17.43 13.22 10.55
C SER A 257 -17.61 13.32 12.06
N ASP A 258 -18.51 14.20 12.52
CA ASP A 258 -18.73 14.44 13.94
C ASP A 258 -19.22 13.18 14.67
N ARG A 259 -20.18 12.48 14.08
CA ARG A 259 -20.69 11.22 14.66
C ARG A 259 -19.69 10.09 14.59
N GLY A 260 -18.91 10.00 13.50
CA GLY A 260 -17.85 9.02 13.33
C GLY A 260 -16.70 9.23 14.32
N ASN A 261 -16.25 10.47 14.50
CA ASN A 261 -15.21 10.81 15.48
C ASN A 261 -15.68 10.58 16.91
N LYS A 262 -16.96 10.89 17.22
CA LYS A 262 -17.53 10.54 18.52
C LYS A 262 -17.54 9.02 18.74
N LEU A 263 -17.94 8.24 17.73
CA LEU A 263 -17.90 6.78 17.79
C LEU A 263 -16.47 6.26 18.00
N LEU A 264 -15.50 6.78 17.27
CA LEU A 264 -14.08 6.44 17.46
C LEU A 264 -13.63 6.74 18.89
N ALA A 265 -13.93 7.94 19.42
CA ALA A 265 -13.58 8.31 20.79
C ALA A 265 -14.26 7.41 21.84
N ASP A 266 -15.52 7.04 21.62
CA ASP A 266 -16.27 6.15 22.51
C ASP A 266 -15.73 4.70 22.49
N LEU A 267 -15.18 4.22 21.35
CA LEU A 267 -14.69 2.84 21.18
C LEU A 267 -13.19 2.69 21.48
N SER A 268 -12.37 3.71 21.18
CA SER A 268 -10.89 3.61 21.26
C SER A 268 -10.36 3.09 22.59
N PRO A 269 -10.91 3.46 23.77
CA PRO A 269 -10.38 2.98 25.04
C PRO A 269 -10.38 1.46 25.21
N ARG A 270 -11.25 0.77 24.46
CA ARG A 270 -11.33 -0.69 24.45
C ARG A 270 -10.84 -1.30 23.13
N ALA A 271 -11.30 -0.75 21.99
CA ALA A 271 -10.99 -1.32 20.68
C ALA A 271 -9.47 -1.27 20.37
N VAL A 272 -8.76 -0.23 20.83
CA VAL A 272 -7.32 -0.14 20.58
C VAL A 272 -6.55 -1.22 21.34
N PRO A 273 -6.59 -1.33 22.66
CA PRO A 273 -5.82 -2.35 23.38
C PRO A 273 -6.32 -3.78 23.16
N GLU A 274 -7.63 -3.97 22.93
CA GLU A 274 -8.23 -5.30 22.84
C GLU A 274 -8.21 -5.89 21.41
N SER A 275 -8.00 -5.07 20.34
CA SER A 275 -8.09 -5.54 18.95
C SER A 275 -7.09 -4.86 18.01
N VAL A 276 -7.08 -3.52 17.93
CA VAL A 276 -6.26 -2.81 16.93
C VAL A 276 -4.77 -2.99 17.18
N ALA A 277 -4.31 -2.82 18.43
CA ALA A 277 -2.91 -2.95 18.77
C ALA A 277 -2.40 -4.41 18.64
N PRO A 278 -3.08 -5.45 19.15
CA PRO A 278 -2.67 -6.83 18.92
C PRO A 278 -2.48 -7.20 17.45
N LEU A 279 -3.27 -6.62 16.57
CA LEU A 279 -3.11 -6.81 15.12
C LEU A 279 -2.02 -5.90 14.55
N PHE A 280 -2.30 -4.61 14.43
CA PHE A 280 -1.44 -3.70 13.67
C PHE A 280 -0.10 -3.41 14.36
N ALA A 281 -0.08 -3.24 15.69
CA ALA A 281 1.17 -3.06 16.42
C ALA A 281 1.87 -4.39 16.72
N GLY A 282 1.17 -5.52 16.67
CA GLY A 282 1.75 -6.85 16.77
C GLY A 282 2.59 -7.24 15.55
N TRP A 283 2.24 -6.77 14.36
CA TRP A 283 2.98 -7.12 13.14
C TRP A 283 4.22 -6.23 12.95
N LEU A 284 5.40 -6.82 13.05
CA LEU A 284 6.69 -6.10 13.03
C LEU A 284 6.95 -5.33 11.74
N THR A 285 6.47 -5.82 10.61
CA THR A 285 6.62 -5.11 9.32
C THR A 285 5.84 -3.81 9.25
N ILE A 286 4.73 -3.65 9.98
CA ILE A 286 4.00 -2.38 10.08
C ILE A 286 4.92 -1.29 10.64
N TRP A 287 5.70 -1.61 11.67
CA TRP A 287 6.66 -0.67 12.27
C TRP A 287 7.73 -0.23 11.29
N SER A 288 8.17 -1.13 10.41
CA SER A 288 9.18 -0.81 9.40
C SER A 288 8.66 0.18 8.33
N MET A 289 7.33 0.28 8.18
CA MET A 289 6.66 1.21 7.25
C MET A 289 6.16 2.50 7.92
N ILE A 290 6.45 2.74 9.19
CA ILE A 290 6.15 4.03 9.84
C ILE A 290 7.18 5.07 9.38
N PRO A 291 6.78 6.26 8.93
CA PRO A 291 7.71 7.35 8.64
C PRO A 291 8.50 7.77 9.88
N ASP A 292 9.73 8.25 9.66
CA ASP A 292 10.66 8.57 10.76
C ASP A 292 10.08 9.60 11.74
N GLU A 293 9.31 10.56 11.25
CA GLU A 293 8.66 11.59 12.06
C GLU A 293 7.57 11.09 13.02
N PHE A 294 7.07 9.85 12.85
CA PHE A 294 6.02 9.28 13.70
C PHE A 294 6.54 8.26 14.71
N ILE A 295 7.78 7.78 14.53
CA ILE A 295 8.24 6.58 15.26
C ILE A 295 8.25 6.78 16.79
N ASP A 296 8.72 7.93 17.27
CA ASP A 296 8.78 8.23 18.70
C ASP A 296 7.37 8.29 19.32
N GLY A 297 6.44 8.97 18.62
CA GLY A 297 5.03 9.05 19.04
C GLY A 297 4.34 7.69 19.05
N ALA A 298 4.61 6.85 18.04
CA ALA A 298 4.07 5.51 17.96
C ALA A 298 4.61 4.60 19.06
N MET A 299 5.93 4.64 19.32
CA MET A 299 6.57 3.89 20.40
C MET A 299 5.99 4.29 21.77
N GLN A 300 5.84 5.60 22.03
CA GLN A 300 5.24 6.10 23.25
C GLN A 300 3.77 5.63 23.39
N TYR A 301 2.95 5.88 22.39
CA TYR A 301 1.53 5.53 22.46
C TYR A 301 1.30 4.03 22.66
N ILE A 302 1.98 3.18 21.92
CA ILE A 302 1.76 1.74 22.00
C ILE A 302 2.36 1.14 23.30
N PHE A 303 3.60 1.46 23.63
CA PHE A 303 4.30 0.79 24.75
C PHE A 303 4.19 1.49 26.09
N GLU A 304 3.74 2.77 26.14
CA GLU A 304 3.55 3.46 27.42
C GLU A 304 2.06 3.69 27.73
N ASP A 305 1.19 3.89 26.72
CA ASP A 305 -0.23 4.17 26.94
C ASP A 305 -1.12 2.93 26.74
N VAL A 306 -0.85 2.11 25.69
CA VAL A 306 -1.67 0.93 25.33
C VAL A 306 -1.19 -0.34 26.05
N TRP A 307 0.12 -0.58 26.10
CA TRP A 307 0.75 -1.75 26.75
C TRP A 307 1.77 -1.34 27.85
N PRO A 308 1.36 -0.63 28.90
CA PRO A 308 2.26 -0.05 29.89
C PRO A 308 2.88 -1.07 30.86
N ASP A 309 2.46 -2.33 30.79
CA ASP A 309 2.85 -3.38 31.75
C ASP A 309 4.13 -4.15 31.38
N GLY A 310 4.76 -3.79 30.23
CA GLY A 310 5.96 -4.48 29.75
C GLY A 310 5.68 -5.86 29.14
N SER A 311 4.42 -6.25 28.98
CA SER A 311 4.06 -7.57 28.43
C SER A 311 4.54 -7.80 26.99
N HIS A 312 4.92 -6.74 26.27
CA HIS A 312 5.38 -6.80 24.88
C HIS A 312 6.84 -6.31 24.71
N ASP A 313 7.67 -6.42 25.75
CA ASP A 313 9.06 -5.97 25.70
C ASP A 313 9.88 -6.73 24.65
N GLY A 314 9.57 -8.00 24.38
CA GLY A 314 10.23 -8.77 23.33
C GLY A 314 9.92 -8.22 21.93
N LEU A 315 8.67 -7.91 21.63
CA LEU A 315 8.24 -7.23 20.39
C LEU A 315 8.93 -5.86 20.28
N LYS A 316 8.91 -5.05 21.37
CA LYS A 316 9.55 -3.73 21.43
C LYS A 316 11.03 -3.81 21.07
N ALA A 317 11.76 -4.77 21.63
CA ALA A 317 13.20 -4.96 21.37
C ALA A 317 13.50 -5.24 19.90
N LYS A 318 12.66 -6.02 19.19
CA LYS A 318 12.80 -6.26 17.74
C LYS A 318 12.58 -4.98 16.93
N ILE A 319 11.56 -4.17 17.29
CA ILE A 319 11.30 -2.87 16.66
C ILE A 319 12.48 -1.93 16.86
N GLU A 320 13.00 -1.83 18.08
CA GLU A 320 14.16 -0.99 18.41
C GLU A 320 15.42 -1.45 17.65
N ALA A 321 15.63 -2.75 17.47
CA ALA A 321 16.74 -3.28 16.66
C ALA A 321 16.63 -2.83 15.19
N PHE A 322 15.46 -2.97 14.56
CA PHE A 322 15.22 -2.46 13.20
C PHE A 322 15.44 -0.95 13.11
N ASN A 323 14.91 -0.19 14.09
CA ASN A 323 15.06 1.26 14.15
C ASN A 323 16.52 1.71 14.28
N ALA A 324 17.35 0.96 15.01
CA ALA A 324 18.76 1.27 15.18
C ALA A 324 19.61 0.85 13.97
N GLU A 325 19.32 -0.32 13.38
CA GLU A 325 20.19 -0.93 12.39
C GLU A 325 19.88 -0.52 10.94
N ILE A 326 18.61 -0.20 10.64
CA ILE A 326 18.15 0.03 9.26
C ILE A 326 17.74 1.48 9.03
N ARG A 327 16.88 2.01 9.90
CA ARG A 327 16.22 3.30 9.69
C ARG A 327 17.19 4.47 9.47
N PRO A 328 18.27 4.66 10.25
CA PRO A 328 19.21 5.77 10.08
C PRO A 328 20.03 5.69 8.79
N HIS A 329 20.12 4.51 8.19
CA HIS A 329 21.01 4.22 7.05
C HIS A 329 20.27 4.20 5.70
N LYS A 330 18.94 4.42 5.65
CA LYS A 330 18.13 4.30 4.45
C LYS A 330 18.70 5.11 3.27
N THR A 331 18.88 6.42 3.47
CA THR A 331 19.36 7.33 2.42
C THR A 331 20.78 7.00 1.99
N GLU A 332 21.70 6.81 2.96
CA GLU A 332 23.09 6.45 2.68
C GLU A 332 23.18 5.16 1.86
N LYS A 333 22.39 4.15 2.23
CA LYS A 333 22.40 2.85 1.56
C LYS A 333 21.81 2.94 0.14
N LEU A 334 20.77 3.73 -0.07
CA LEU A 334 20.20 3.96 -1.40
C LEU A 334 21.18 4.70 -2.33
N LEU A 335 21.90 5.70 -1.80
CA LEU A 335 22.96 6.37 -2.56
C LEU A 335 24.09 5.42 -2.93
N ALA A 336 24.58 4.63 -1.97
CA ALA A 336 25.61 3.61 -2.22
C ALA A 336 25.12 2.53 -3.21
N LEU A 337 23.83 2.19 -3.18
CA LEU A 337 23.24 1.27 -4.16
C LEU A 337 23.28 1.86 -5.57
N ASN A 338 22.97 3.13 -5.73
CA ASN A 338 23.01 3.82 -7.03
C ASN A 338 24.43 3.90 -7.62
N ASP A 339 25.46 3.87 -6.76
CA ASP A 339 26.85 3.78 -7.22
C ASP A 339 27.27 2.35 -7.61
N ALA A 340 26.61 1.32 -7.07
CA ALA A 340 26.99 -0.08 -7.24
C ALA A 340 26.12 -0.86 -8.24
N ALA A 341 24.89 -0.41 -8.48
CA ALA A 341 23.88 -1.06 -9.30
C ALA A 341 22.98 -0.02 -9.98
N ASN A 342 22.18 -0.44 -10.96
CA ASN A 342 21.20 0.45 -11.56
C ASN A 342 19.96 0.55 -10.65
N VAL A 343 19.54 1.76 -10.34
CA VAL A 343 18.39 2.06 -9.48
C VAL A 343 17.28 2.74 -10.26
N PHE A 344 16.07 2.26 -10.09
CA PHE A 344 14.88 2.81 -10.74
C PHE A 344 13.75 2.95 -9.74
N VAL A 345 13.06 4.07 -9.75
CA VAL A 345 11.95 4.36 -8.85
C VAL A 345 10.68 4.63 -9.67
N ILE A 346 9.60 3.96 -9.33
CA ILE A 346 8.27 4.20 -9.89
C ILE A 346 7.37 4.65 -8.74
N ALA A 347 6.93 5.89 -8.77
CA ALA A 347 6.06 6.50 -7.78
C ALA A 347 4.66 6.69 -8.36
N ARG A 348 3.67 5.95 -7.83
CA ARG A 348 2.28 6.01 -8.30
C ARG A 348 1.51 7.07 -7.52
N TYR A 349 0.54 7.73 -8.17
CA TYR A 349 -0.22 8.80 -7.52
C TYR A 349 -1.57 9.08 -8.19
N GLY A 350 -2.27 10.09 -7.69
CA GLY A 350 -3.53 10.57 -8.20
C GLY A 350 -4.73 10.28 -7.29
N TRP A 351 -4.46 9.86 -6.06
CA TRP A 351 -5.45 9.52 -5.03
C TRP A 351 -5.13 10.19 -3.70
N SER A 352 -6.14 10.39 -2.85
CA SER A 352 -5.92 10.74 -1.46
C SER A 352 -5.45 9.54 -0.65
N SER A 353 -4.74 9.76 0.45
CA SER A 353 -4.38 8.68 1.38
C SER A 353 -5.59 8.15 2.18
N ILE A 354 -5.38 7.12 2.99
CA ILE A 354 -6.43 6.38 3.73
C ILE A 354 -7.19 7.32 4.69
N PRO A 355 -8.55 7.27 4.74
CA PRO A 355 -9.38 8.34 5.29
C PRO A 355 -9.63 8.28 6.80
N VAL A 356 -8.85 7.52 7.57
CA VAL A 356 -9.06 7.33 9.03
C VAL A 356 -8.01 8.03 9.89
N THR A 357 -7.10 8.80 9.28
CA THR A 357 -6.11 9.65 9.95
C THR A 357 -6.17 11.08 9.41
N PRO A 358 -5.54 12.09 10.07
CA PRO A 358 -5.48 13.45 9.55
C PRO A 358 -4.74 13.58 8.19
N TYR A 359 -3.94 12.58 7.85
CA TYR A 359 -3.04 12.56 6.67
C TYR A 359 -3.72 12.18 5.36
N TYR A 360 -5.03 12.02 5.34
CA TYR A 360 -5.82 11.72 4.14
C TYR A 360 -5.64 12.73 3.01
N LYS A 361 -5.18 13.95 3.31
CA LYS A 361 -4.92 14.98 2.31
C LYS A 361 -3.68 14.70 1.47
N ASN A 362 -2.76 13.89 1.96
CA ASN A 362 -1.56 13.55 1.23
C ASN A 362 -1.92 12.94 -0.12
N GLN A 363 -1.24 13.37 -1.17
CA GLN A 363 -1.33 12.73 -2.46
C GLN A 363 -0.65 11.36 -2.39
N SER A 364 -1.30 10.32 -2.90
CA SER A 364 -0.85 8.94 -2.79
C SER A 364 -1.31 8.08 -3.98
N ASP A 365 -0.95 6.82 -3.98
CA ASP A 365 -1.51 5.79 -4.86
C ASP A 365 -2.76 5.10 -4.26
N GLY A 366 -3.31 5.69 -3.20
CA GLY A 366 -4.42 5.16 -2.39
C GLY A 366 -3.96 4.45 -1.13
N THR A 367 -2.66 4.19 -0.98
CA THR A 367 -2.03 3.53 0.16
C THR A 367 -0.78 4.28 0.61
N ILE A 368 0.26 4.38 -0.22
CA ILE A 368 1.52 5.02 0.13
C ILE A 368 1.53 6.46 -0.35
N ASP A 369 1.89 7.38 0.54
CA ASP A 369 2.03 8.80 0.20
C ASP A 369 3.12 9.00 -0.85
N LEU A 370 2.83 9.80 -1.85
CA LEU A 370 3.74 10.04 -2.98
C LEU A 370 5.10 10.60 -2.54
N LYS A 371 5.13 11.47 -1.51
CA LYS A 371 6.39 12.01 -0.98
C LYS A 371 7.36 10.92 -0.50
N TYR A 372 6.82 9.82 0.03
CA TYR A 372 7.64 8.67 0.47
C TYR A 372 7.93 7.71 -0.68
N ALA A 373 6.95 7.40 -1.51
CA ALA A 373 7.11 6.50 -2.65
C ALA A 373 8.11 7.04 -3.69
N SER A 374 8.25 8.36 -3.80
CA SER A 374 9.20 9.05 -4.69
C SER A 374 10.57 9.31 -4.08
N PHE A 375 10.78 8.89 -2.83
CA PHE A 375 12.00 9.14 -2.07
C PHE A 375 12.28 10.64 -1.87
N GLY A 376 11.24 11.41 -1.52
CA GLY A 376 11.36 12.78 -1.04
C GLY A 376 10.99 13.88 -2.02
N ALA A 377 10.27 13.61 -3.11
CA ALA A 377 9.73 14.68 -3.95
C ALA A 377 8.84 15.63 -3.13
N THR A 378 8.92 16.92 -3.42
CA THR A 378 8.00 17.92 -2.88
C THR A 378 6.65 17.77 -3.56
N VAL A 379 5.62 17.51 -2.76
CA VAL A 379 4.28 17.15 -3.24
C VAL A 379 3.23 17.99 -2.54
N ALA A 380 2.30 18.55 -3.31
CA ALA A 380 1.12 19.23 -2.79
C ALA A 380 0.07 18.25 -2.25
N ASP A 381 -0.83 18.72 -1.41
CA ASP A 381 -2.02 17.96 -0.99
C ASP A 381 -2.83 17.50 -2.20
N TYR A 382 -3.52 16.37 -2.07
CA TYR A 382 -4.33 15.81 -3.14
C TYR A 382 -5.39 16.78 -3.67
N GLY A 383 -5.24 17.12 -4.94
CA GLY A 383 -6.11 18.06 -5.66
C GLY A 383 -5.68 19.52 -5.55
N GLU A 384 -4.55 19.80 -4.91
CA GLU A 384 -3.93 21.13 -4.80
C GLU A 384 -2.70 21.23 -5.72
N THR A 385 -2.18 22.46 -5.84
CA THR A 385 -0.88 22.76 -6.48
C THR A 385 0.15 23.09 -5.43
N LEU A 386 1.43 23.01 -5.79
CA LEU A 386 2.53 23.50 -4.96
C LEU A 386 2.35 24.96 -4.59
N SER A 387 2.91 25.38 -3.46
CA SER A 387 2.91 26.77 -3.04
C SER A 387 3.66 27.67 -4.04
N ASP A 388 3.34 28.96 -4.07
CA ASP A 388 4.02 29.93 -4.93
C ASP A 388 5.54 29.94 -4.69
N GLU A 389 5.98 29.75 -3.45
CA GLU A 389 7.39 29.65 -3.09
C GLU A 389 8.04 28.40 -3.68
N ALA A 390 7.39 27.23 -3.57
CA ALA A 390 7.89 25.99 -4.16
C ALA A 390 7.96 26.10 -5.67
N LEU A 391 6.92 26.65 -6.31
CA LEU A 391 6.90 26.86 -7.77
C LEU A 391 7.96 27.83 -8.25
N ALA A 392 8.28 28.86 -7.48
CA ALA A 392 9.32 29.84 -7.84
C ALA A 392 10.73 29.25 -7.78
N ASN A 393 10.95 28.22 -6.97
CA ASN A 393 12.24 27.55 -6.81
C ASN A 393 12.41 26.31 -7.70
N ALA A 394 11.32 25.79 -8.26
CA ALA A 394 11.34 24.57 -9.07
C ALA A 394 11.72 24.85 -10.53
N GLU A 395 12.46 23.93 -11.14
CA GLU A 395 12.75 23.95 -12.56
C GLU A 395 11.58 23.31 -13.35
N GLU A 396 11.15 23.97 -14.42
CA GLU A 396 10.01 23.55 -15.25
C GLU A 396 10.12 22.07 -15.72
N ALA A 397 11.33 21.59 -16.01
CA ALA A 397 11.59 20.22 -16.45
C ALA A 397 11.28 19.15 -15.40
N TYR A 398 11.19 19.53 -14.11
CA TYR A 398 10.90 18.63 -13.00
C TYR A 398 9.49 18.83 -12.43
N LEU A 399 8.76 19.85 -12.88
CA LEU A 399 7.38 20.05 -12.46
C LEU A 399 6.42 19.11 -13.17
N SER A 400 5.49 18.52 -12.40
CA SER A 400 4.36 17.80 -12.98
C SER A 400 3.47 18.75 -13.80
N PRO A 401 2.79 18.26 -14.85
CA PRO A 401 1.93 19.10 -15.69
C PRO A 401 0.79 19.80 -14.94
N ASP A 402 0.36 19.25 -13.80
CA ASP A 402 -0.63 19.84 -12.90
C ASP A 402 -0.02 20.71 -11.80
N LYS A 403 1.30 20.84 -11.78
CA LYS A 403 2.08 21.61 -10.79
C LYS A 403 1.88 21.14 -9.34
N SER A 404 1.58 19.87 -9.15
CA SER A 404 1.42 19.29 -7.82
C SER A 404 2.69 18.61 -7.29
N ILE A 405 3.70 18.40 -8.15
CA ILE A 405 4.93 17.67 -7.82
C ILE A 405 6.14 18.44 -8.37
N ASP A 406 7.18 18.59 -7.54
CA ASP A 406 8.54 18.92 -7.94
C ASP A 406 9.43 17.70 -7.78
N ALA A 407 9.75 17.05 -8.89
CA ALA A 407 10.58 15.85 -8.93
C ALA A 407 12.07 16.13 -8.66
N SER A 408 12.54 17.38 -8.73
CA SER A 408 13.95 17.73 -8.50
C SER A 408 14.40 17.48 -7.08
N THR A 409 13.45 17.43 -6.13
CA THR A 409 13.71 17.27 -4.70
C THR A 409 13.79 15.82 -4.23
N CYS A 410 13.43 14.84 -5.09
CA CYS A 410 13.59 13.44 -4.74
C CYS A 410 15.04 12.96 -4.81
N LEU A 411 15.34 11.83 -4.17
CA LEU A 411 16.72 11.31 -4.06
C LEU A 411 17.33 10.97 -5.43
N PHE A 412 16.52 10.51 -6.38
CA PHE A 412 16.92 10.08 -7.73
C PHE A 412 16.05 10.74 -8.81
N PRO A 413 16.19 12.06 -9.06
CA PRO A 413 15.29 12.77 -9.97
C PRO A 413 15.32 12.24 -11.41
N GLU A 414 16.48 11.76 -11.89
CA GLU A 414 16.61 11.26 -13.25
C GLU A 414 16.15 9.79 -13.42
N GLN A 415 16.02 9.04 -12.33
CA GLN A 415 15.63 7.64 -12.31
C GLN A 415 14.22 7.42 -11.72
N THR A 416 13.43 8.49 -11.53
CA THR A 416 12.10 8.42 -10.95
C THR A 416 11.02 8.72 -11.97
N TRP A 417 10.13 7.74 -12.21
CA TRP A 417 8.94 7.83 -13.04
C TRP A 417 7.70 8.00 -12.16
N PHE A 418 6.91 9.01 -12.44
CA PHE A 418 5.66 9.31 -11.73
C PHE A 418 4.48 8.83 -12.57
N VAL A 419 3.63 7.95 -12.02
CA VAL A 419 2.49 7.36 -12.73
C VAL A 419 1.19 7.74 -12.07
N ARG A 420 0.44 8.63 -12.70
CA ARG A 420 -0.87 9.10 -12.23
C ARG A 420 -1.99 8.12 -12.56
N ASN A 421 -3.00 8.05 -11.69
CA ASN A 421 -4.20 7.22 -11.84
C ASN A 421 -3.93 5.70 -11.87
N LEU A 422 -2.83 5.25 -11.30
CA LEU A 422 -2.53 3.84 -11.10
C LEU A 422 -2.62 3.51 -9.59
N PRO A 423 -3.68 2.82 -9.14
CA PRO A 423 -3.82 2.38 -7.76
C PRO A 423 -2.67 1.50 -7.28
N HIS A 424 -2.43 1.48 -5.96
CA HIS A 424 -1.30 0.80 -5.33
C HIS A 424 -1.09 -0.64 -5.81
N SER A 425 -2.13 -1.46 -5.74
CA SER A 425 -2.07 -2.89 -6.07
C SER A 425 -2.53 -3.22 -7.50
N GLU A 426 -2.79 -2.19 -8.34
CA GLU A 426 -3.24 -2.44 -9.72
C GLU A 426 -2.06 -2.80 -10.61
N HIS A 427 -2.23 -3.85 -11.41
CA HIS A 427 -1.35 -4.26 -12.49
C HIS A 427 -2.05 -4.07 -13.83
N ASN A 428 -1.33 -3.61 -14.83
CA ASN A 428 -1.80 -3.54 -16.20
C ASN A 428 -0.60 -3.60 -17.18
N GLY A 429 -0.89 -3.83 -18.45
CA GLY A 429 0.16 -4.04 -19.44
C GLY A 429 1.16 -2.89 -19.57
N GLY A 430 0.74 -1.65 -19.27
CA GLY A 430 1.62 -0.49 -19.36
C GLY A 430 2.67 -0.46 -18.24
N ILE A 431 2.23 -0.64 -16.98
CA ILE A 431 3.15 -0.65 -15.83
C ILE A 431 4.04 -1.90 -15.86
N ASP A 432 3.47 -3.05 -16.20
CA ASP A 432 4.24 -4.30 -16.26
C ASP A 432 5.33 -4.22 -17.32
N ALA A 433 5.06 -3.58 -18.48
CA ALA A 433 6.05 -3.35 -19.52
C ALA A 433 7.16 -2.37 -19.08
N LEU A 434 6.84 -1.31 -18.35
CA LEU A 434 7.85 -0.39 -17.79
C LEU A 434 8.76 -1.13 -16.81
N VAL A 435 8.17 -1.85 -15.85
CA VAL A 435 8.91 -2.62 -14.83
C VAL A 435 9.80 -3.65 -15.50
N ASP A 436 9.28 -4.44 -16.47
CA ASP A 436 10.07 -5.44 -17.18
C ASP A 436 11.24 -4.81 -17.94
N THR A 437 11.03 -3.64 -18.55
CA THR A 437 12.09 -2.89 -19.23
C THR A 437 13.18 -2.47 -18.26
N LEU A 438 12.82 -1.92 -17.09
CA LEU A 438 13.78 -1.40 -16.12
C LEU A 438 14.53 -2.54 -15.39
N VAL A 439 13.84 -3.59 -14.98
CA VAL A 439 14.48 -4.70 -14.26
C VAL A 439 15.44 -5.49 -15.14
N ARG A 440 15.29 -5.43 -16.48
CA ARG A 440 16.17 -6.07 -17.48
C ARG A 440 17.18 -5.10 -18.11
N ALA A 441 17.22 -3.85 -17.69
CA ALA A 441 18.11 -2.85 -18.28
C ALA A 441 19.57 -3.29 -18.25
N GLU A 442 20.29 -3.03 -19.32
CA GLU A 442 21.72 -3.35 -19.40
C GLU A 442 22.60 -2.31 -18.68
N GLY A 443 22.12 -1.09 -18.53
CA GLY A 443 22.76 0.02 -17.83
C GLY A 443 21.76 0.89 -17.10
N GLN A 444 22.26 1.95 -16.48
CA GLN A 444 21.40 2.93 -15.81
C GLN A 444 20.59 3.70 -16.85
N GLU A 445 19.29 3.40 -16.92
CA GLU A 445 18.34 4.20 -17.69
C GLU A 445 17.86 5.41 -16.86
N THR A 446 17.49 6.45 -17.57
CA THR A 446 16.93 7.68 -17.01
C THR A 446 15.63 8.03 -17.70
N VAL A 447 14.86 8.95 -17.13
CA VAL A 447 13.65 9.49 -17.77
C VAL A 447 13.94 10.16 -19.11
N ALA A 448 15.19 10.57 -19.37
CA ALA A 448 15.62 11.16 -20.63
C ALA A 448 16.12 10.12 -21.64
N SER A 449 16.71 9.00 -21.19
CA SER A 449 17.26 7.96 -22.07
C SER A 449 16.20 6.94 -22.48
N LEU A 450 15.22 6.64 -21.62
CA LEU A 450 14.23 5.60 -21.82
C LEU A 450 13.11 6.07 -22.77
N SER A 451 13.24 5.74 -24.03
CA SER A 451 12.27 6.11 -25.06
C SER A 451 10.88 5.50 -24.77
N GLY A 452 9.84 6.31 -24.89
CA GLY A 452 8.44 5.88 -24.70
C GLY A 452 7.91 6.05 -23.27
N TYR A 453 8.75 6.41 -22.30
CA TYR A 453 8.36 6.60 -20.90
C TYR A 453 8.84 7.95 -20.39
N SER A 454 7.94 8.95 -20.36
CA SER A 454 8.24 10.26 -19.81
C SER A 454 8.24 10.26 -18.28
N ARG A 455 8.90 11.27 -17.67
CA ARG A 455 8.95 11.43 -16.22
C ARG A 455 7.56 11.38 -15.57
N PHE A 456 6.60 12.08 -16.14
CA PHE A 456 5.20 12.10 -15.70
C PHE A 456 4.31 11.39 -16.71
N MET A 457 3.63 10.36 -16.26
CA MET A 457 2.74 9.53 -17.07
C MET A 457 1.38 9.40 -16.41
N VAL A 458 0.39 9.04 -17.21
CA VAL A 458 -0.95 8.68 -16.74
C VAL A 458 -1.29 7.27 -17.20
N SER A 459 -1.85 6.47 -16.28
CA SER A 459 -2.41 5.16 -16.60
C SER A 459 -3.83 5.33 -17.12
N GLU A 460 -4.07 4.93 -18.37
CA GLU A 460 -5.38 5.01 -19.00
C GLU A 460 -5.57 3.83 -19.97
N GLY A 461 -6.69 3.10 -19.80
CA GLY A 461 -7.02 1.97 -20.67
C GLY A 461 -5.98 0.82 -20.65
N GLY A 462 -5.21 0.69 -19.57
CA GLY A 462 -4.17 -0.32 -19.43
C GLY A 462 -2.83 0.05 -20.07
N ALA A 463 -2.68 1.26 -20.57
CA ALA A 463 -1.45 1.81 -21.12
C ALA A 463 -0.91 2.97 -20.27
N LEU A 464 0.42 3.20 -20.35
CA LEU A 464 1.06 4.41 -19.83
C LEU A 464 1.26 5.40 -20.96
N ASN A 465 0.75 6.61 -20.79
CA ASN A 465 0.89 7.72 -21.73
C ASN A 465 1.56 8.91 -21.03
N ALA A 466 2.21 9.79 -21.78
CA ALA A 466 2.67 11.06 -21.22
C ALA A 466 1.49 11.79 -20.57
N ASP A 467 1.68 12.33 -19.36
CA ASP A 467 0.63 13.04 -18.65
C ASP A 467 0.29 14.34 -19.38
N PRO A 468 -0.94 14.51 -19.91
CA PRO A 468 -1.34 15.73 -20.60
C PRO A 468 -1.62 16.92 -19.66
N GLY A 469 -1.45 16.71 -18.35
CA GLY A 469 -1.86 17.66 -17.33
C GLY A 469 -3.35 17.60 -16.99
N PRO A 470 -3.83 18.57 -16.19
CA PRO A 470 -5.23 18.61 -15.80
C PRO A 470 -6.10 18.83 -17.03
N ALA A 471 -7.07 17.92 -17.24
CA ALA A 471 -8.11 18.14 -18.23
C ALA A 471 -8.78 19.50 -17.96
N ALA A 472 -8.99 20.30 -19.00
CA ALA A 472 -9.69 21.58 -18.89
C ALA A 472 -10.93 21.38 -17.99
N LYS A 473 -11.08 22.22 -16.95
CA LYS A 473 -12.16 22.07 -15.96
C LYS A 473 -13.49 21.99 -16.70
N GLN A 474 -14.03 20.77 -16.83
CA GLN A 474 -15.36 20.56 -17.39
C GLN A 474 -16.35 21.35 -16.54
N THR A 475 -17.12 22.20 -17.18
CA THR A 475 -18.15 22.95 -16.47
C THR A 475 -19.17 21.98 -15.87
N LEU A 476 -19.84 22.37 -14.80
CA LEU A 476 -20.94 21.58 -14.22
C LEU A 476 -21.97 21.19 -15.30
N LEU A 477 -22.19 22.07 -16.28
CA LEU A 477 -23.09 21.83 -17.40
C LEU A 477 -22.59 20.70 -18.31
N ASP A 478 -21.30 20.61 -18.57
CA ASP A 478 -20.71 19.56 -19.41
C ASP A 478 -20.78 18.21 -18.70
N ARG A 479 -20.56 18.19 -17.38
CA ARG A 479 -20.72 16.98 -16.54
C ARG A 479 -22.17 16.49 -16.51
N ILE A 480 -23.13 17.40 -16.39
CA ILE A 480 -24.57 17.09 -16.45
C ILE A 480 -24.94 16.57 -17.83
N ARG A 481 -24.46 17.19 -18.89
CA ARG A 481 -24.72 16.72 -20.28
C ARG A 481 -24.15 15.34 -20.53
N ALA A 482 -22.89 15.08 -20.12
CA ALA A 482 -22.26 13.77 -20.24
C ALA A 482 -23.01 12.69 -19.44
N PHE A 483 -23.54 13.03 -18.26
CA PHE A 483 -24.36 12.14 -17.45
C PHE A 483 -25.67 11.78 -18.15
N PHE A 484 -26.43 12.76 -18.65
CA PHE A 484 -27.67 12.49 -19.38
C PHE A 484 -27.42 11.73 -20.68
N GLN A 485 -26.30 12.00 -21.38
CA GLN A 485 -25.95 11.25 -22.58
C GLN A 485 -25.69 9.77 -22.27
N LYS A 486 -24.97 9.46 -21.18
CA LYS A 486 -24.75 8.06 -20.75
C LYS A 486 -26.06 7.36 -20.35
N ILE A 487 -26.99 8.04 -19.71
CA ILE A 487 -28.32 7.50 -19.41
C ILE A 487 -29.07 7.19 -20.72
N ILE A 488 -29.06 8.12 -21.66
CA ILE A 488 -29.69 7.93 -22.98
C ILE A 488 -29.08 6.72 -23.71
N ASP A 489 -27.75 6.60 -23.70
CA ASP A 489 -27.07 5.52 -24.38
C ASP A 489 -27.28 4.17 -23.66
N PHE A 490 -27.38 4.16 -22.33
CA PHE A 490 -27.79 2.98 -21.56
C PHE A 490 -29.19 2.52 -21.96
N PHE A 491 -30.16 3.41 -22.00
CA PHE A 491 -31.54 3.07 -22.43
C PHE A 491 -31.59 2.64 -23.89
N LYS A 492 -30.86 3.31 -24.79
CA LYS A 492 -30.76 2.88 -26.20
C LYS A 492 -30.21 1.46 -26.35
N ASN A 493 -29.22 1.09 -25.53
CA ASN A 493 -28.65 -0.24 -25.55
C ASN A 493 -29.57 -1.29 -24.89
N LEU A 494 -30.36 -0.89 -23.89
CA LEU A 494 -31.34 -1.75 -23.23
C LEU A 494 -32.52 -2.10 -24.17
N PHE A 495 -32.92 -1.18 -25.05
CA PHE A 495 -34.02 -1.36 -26.00
C PHE A 495 -33.53 -1.86 -27.38
N LYS A 496 -32.23 -2.12 -27.59
CA LYS A 496 -31.70 -2.75 -28.80
C LYS A 496 -31.54 -4.28 -28.67
N ARG A 497 -31.92 -4.81 -27.52
CA ARG A 497 -32.09 -6.26 -27.29
C ARG A 497 -33.56 -6.56 -27.16
#